data_11b747b5eb45f7f836da768091004948
#
_entry.id   11b747b5eb45f7f836da768091004948
#
_cell.length_a   1.000
_cell.length_b   1.000
_cell.length_c   1.000
_cell.angle_alpha   90.00
_cell.angle_beta   90.00
_cell.angle_gamma   90.00
#
_symmetry.space_group_name_H-M   'P 1'
#
loop_
_entity.id
_entity.type
_entity.pdbx_description
1 polymer ?
#
loop_
_entity_poly.entity_id
_entity_poly.type
_entity_poly.pdbx_seq_one_letter_code
_entity_poly.pdbx_strand_id
1 'polypeptide(L)'
;MSDDITRPWPPHGKGPVSDTYRVFWSEEDAKWVGTCTEFPSLSHLAAEPGEAVTGIRDLIEDVVEDMRANGEPVPEPLSSKTYSGKFIVRVPPELHRRLVIEAAEAQVSLNLLVSHRLSLTALDLGLPGAAPKPGQAPGPTRKKA
;
A
#
# COMPACT_ATOMS: atom_id res chain seq x y z
N MET A 1 20.86 14.34 27.78
CA MET A 1 20.28 14.01 26.47
C MET A 1 19.67 12.63 26.57
N SER A 2 18.41 12.57 26.91
CA SER A 2 17.66 11.32 26.91
C SER A 2 17.08 11.16 25.51
N ASP A 3 17.66 10.26 24.73
CA ASP A 3 17.03 9.77 23.53
C ASP A 3 15.76 9.05 23.95
N ASP A 4 14.64 9.76 23.85
CA ASP A 4 13.33 9.20 24.15
C ASP A 4 12.90 8.31 22.97
N ILE A 5 13.49 7.12 22.91
CA ILE A 5 13.09 6.05 22.00
C ILE A 5 11.72 5.46 22.36
N THR A 6 11.06 5.95 23.39
CA THR A 6 9.73 5.51 23.80
C THR A 6 8.60 6.34 23.21
N ARG A 7 8.91 7.36 22.41
CA ARG A 7 7.89 8.08 21.66
C ARG A 7 7.34 7.18 20.55
N PRO A 8 6.06 6.81 20.63
CA PRO A 8 5.45 6.12 19.49
C PRO A 8 5.57 7.03 18.25
N TRP A 9 6.25 6.56 17.24
CA TRP A 9 6.22 7.19 15.93
C TRP A 9 4.81 7.03 15.35
N PRO A 10 4.20 8.10 14.87
CA PRO A 10 4.71 9.45 14.67
C PRO A 10 4.41 10.39 15.85
N PRO A 11 5.19 11.46 16.02
CA PRO A 11 4.81 12.49 16.95
C PRO A 11 3.43 13.01 16.54
N HIS A 12 2.54 13.17 17.51
CA HIS A 12 1.16 13.60 17.33
C HIS A 12 1.08 15.02 16.71
N GLY A 13 1.55 15.15 15.50
CA GLY A 13 1.32 16.30 14.65
C GLY A 13 -0.03 16.13 13.93
N LYS A 14 -0.71 17.20 13.66
CA LYS A 14 -2.05 17.28 13.08
C LYS A 14 -2.15 16.85 11.61
N GLY A 15 -1.13 16.17 11.07
CA GLY A 15 -1.06 15.80 9.67
C GLY A 15 -1.56 14.39 9.38
N PRO A 16 -1.78 14.03 8.10
CA PRO A 16 -2.19 12.69 7.67
C PRO A 16 -1.01 11.72 7.79
N VAL A 17 -0.79 11.26 9.01
CA VAL A 17 0.30 10.34 9.37
C VAL A 17 0.14 8.97 8.72
N SER A 18 -1.06 8.65 8.30
CA SER A 18 -1.44 7.38 7.69
C SER A 18 -1.44 7.42 6.16
N ASP A 19 -1.06 8.54 5.54
CA ASP A 19 -0.91 8.62 4.09
C ASP A 19 0.23 7.73 3.58
N THR A 20 0.11 7.30 2.33
CA THR A 20 1.07 6.40 1.71
C THR A 20 2.18 7.18 1.01
N TYR A 21 3.33 7.28 1.66
CA TYR A 21 4.51 7.97 1.13
C TYR A 21 5.45 7.01 0.42
N ARG A 22 6.10 7.52 -0.63
CA ARG A 22 7.16 6.82 -1.37
C ARG A 22 8.32 7.77 -1.60
N VAL A 23 9.53 7.24 -1.53
CA VAL A 23 10.76 7.96 -1.89
C VAL A 23 11.54 7.12 -2.88
N PHE A 24 12.02 7.75 -3.94
CA PHE A 24 12.84 7.11 -4.97
C PHE A 24 13.86 8.11 -5.55
N TRP A 25 14.90 7.57 -6.15
CA TRP A 25 15.90 8.38 -6.85
C TRP A 25 15.41 8.73 -8.26
N SER A 26 15.54 10.00 -8.65
CA SER A 26 15.31 10.49 -10.02
C SER A 26 16.65 10.73 -10.69
N GLU A 27 16.96 9.98 -11.73
CA GLU A 27 18.17 10.20 -12.53
C GLU A 27 18.12 11.52 -13.29
N GLU A 28 16.94 11.93 -13.76
CA GLU A 28 16.73 13.18 -14.49
C GLU A 28 17.01 14.41 -13.62
N ASP A 29 16.51 14.40 -12.39
CA ASP A 29 16.69 15.52 -11.45
C ASP A 29 17.98 15.40 -10.64
N ALA A 30 18.64 14.25 -10.66
CA ALA A 30 19.76 13.89 -9.78
C ALA A 30 19.45 14.19 -8.30
N LYS A 31 18.24 13.78 -7.86
CA LYS A 31 17.69 14.02 -6.52
C LYS A 31 16.77 12.90 -6.06
N TRP A 32 16.55 12.86 -4.77
CA TRP A 32 15.52 12.04 -4.16
C TRP A 32 14.18 12.74 -4.27
N VAL A 33 13.16 11.98 -4.69
CA VAL A 33 11.79 12.47 -4.88
C VAL A 33 10.89 11.81 -3.86
N GLY A 34 10.24 12.64 -3.04
CA GLY A 34 9.16 12.22 -2.15
C GLY A 34 7.80 12.43 -2.82
N THR A 35 6.93 11.43 -2.78
CA THR A 35 5.57 11.47 -3.31
C THR A 35 4.58 10.92 -2.31
N CYS A 36 3.30 11.24 -2.49
CA CYS A 36 2.19 10.73 -1.70
C CYS A 36 1.12 10.18 -2.62
N THR A 37 0.67 8.95 -2.39
CA THR A 37 -0.31 8.29 -3.25
C THR A 37 -1.67 8.98 -3.23
N GLU A 38 -2.08 9.49 -2.10
CA GLU A 38 -3.34 10.23 -1.91
C GLU A 38 -3.34 11.62 -2.59
N PHE A 39 -2.13 12.16 -2.86
CA PHE A 39 -1.92 13.45 -3.52
C PHE A 39 -0.97 13.32 -4.72
N PRO A 40 -1.40 12.67 -5.80
CA PRO A 40 -0.52 12.28 -6.91
C PRO A 40 0.10 13.45 -7.68
N SER A 41 -0.44 14.65 -7.55
CA SER A 41 0.10 15.87 -8.18
C SER A 41 1.21 16.54 -7.37
N LEU A 42 1.47 16.10 -6.15
CA LEU A 42 2.47 16.70 -5.25
C LEU A 42 3.72 15.83 -5.17
N SER A 43 4.86 16.50 -5.18
CA SER A 43 6.17 15.89 -4.99
C SER A 43 7.13 16.85 -4.33
N HIS A 44 8.16 16.32 -3.66
CA HIS A 44 9.22 17.10 -3.05
C HIS A 44 10.59 16.52 -3.42
N LEU A 45 11.48 17.34 -3.94
CA LEU A 45 12.84 16.96 -4.32
C LEU A 45 13.83 17.37 -3.24
N ALA A 46 14.72 16.46 -2.86
CA ALA A 46 15.74 16.70 -1.86
C ALA A 46 17.08 16.03 -2.20
N ALA A 47 18.15 16.48 -1.57
CA ALA A 47 19.48 15.89 -1.75
C ALA A 47 19.60 14.53 -1.04
N GLU A 48 18.86 14.36 0.06
CA GLU A 48 18.87 13.16 0.88
C GLU A 48 17.47 12.51 0.97
N PRO A 49 17.38 11.17 1.07
CA PRO A 49 16.10 10.48 1.11
C PRO A 49 15.26 10.86 2.35
N GLY A 50 15.89 11.07 3.50
CA GLY A 50 15.20 11.52 4.72
C GLY A 50 14.57 12.90 4.59
N GLU A 51 15.23 13.81 3.91
CA GLU A 51 14.70 15.14 3.59
C GLU A 51 13.54 15.07 2.60
N ALA A 52 13.58 14.13 1.66
CA ALA A 52 12.48 13.90 0.71
C ALA A 52 11.19 13.44 1.44
N VAL A 53 11.32 12.54 2.41
CA VAL A 53 10.18 12.11 3.25
C VAL A 53 9.62 13.27 4.06
N THR A 54 10.48 13.98 4.77
CA THR A 54 10.06 15.11 5.61
C THR A 54 9.42 16.20 4.78
N GLY A 55 10.04 16.57 3.65
CA GLY A 55 9.54 17.63 2.79
C GLY A 55 8.20 17.32 2.14
N ILE A 56 7.98 16.10 1.65
CA ILE A 56 6.66 15.74 1.09
C ILE A 56 5.58 15.70 2.19
N ARG A 57 5.93 15.23 3.39
CA ARG A 57 4.99 15.20 4.52
C ARG A 57 4.57 16.62 4.93
N ASP A 58 5.52 17.52 5.10
CA ASP A 58 5.24 18.91 5.46
C ASP A 58 4.38 19.60 4.39
N LEU A 59 4.68 19.36 3.11
CA LEU A 59 3.89 19.86 1.99
C LEU A 59 2.44 19.35 2.04
N ILE A 60 2.22 18.07 2.34
CA ILE A 60 0.88 17.50 2.47
C ILE A 60 0.14 18.09 3.66
N GLU A 61 0.81 18.30 4.79
CA GLU A 61 0.21 18.93 5.97
C GLU A 61 -0.32 20.33 5.63
N ASP A 62 0.48 21.15 4.96
CA ASP A 62 0.10 22.51 4.52
C ASP A 62 -1.10 22.48 3.57
N VAL A 63 -1.07 21.58 2.58
CA VAL A 63 -2.17 21.43 1.61
C VAL A 63 -3.45 20.95 2.28
N VAL A 64 -3.38 19.99 3.19
CA VAL A 64 -4.55 19.52 3.95
C VAL A 64 -5.13 20.59 4.84
N GLU A 65 -4.30 21.41 5.47
CA GLU A 65 -4.77 22.55 6.26
C GLU A 65 -5.50 23.59 5.40
N ASP A 66 -4.95 23.91 4.23
CA ASP A 66 -5.58 24.80 3.27
C ASP A 66 -6.91 24.24 2.74
N MET A 67 -6.96 22.97 2.36
CA MET A 67 -8.19 22.31 1.92
C MET A 67 -9.29 22.37 3.00
N ARG A 68 -8.92 22.12 4.27
CA ARG A 68 -9.88 22.22 5.39
C ARG A 68 -10.38 23.62 5.60
N ALA A 69 -9.50 24.62 5.51
CA ALA A 69 -9.87 26.03 5.64
C ALA A 69 -10.84 26.48 4.53
N ASN A 70 -10.70 25.93 3.32
CA ASN A 70 -11.55 26.21 2.17
C ASN A 70 -12.81 25.31 2.09
N GLY A 71 -12.99 24.37 3.01
CA GLY A 71 -14.11 23.43 3.00
C GLY A 71 -14.02 22.38 1.88
N GLU A 72 -12.81 22.12 1.36
CA GLU A 72 -12.58 21.11 0.35
C GLU A 72 -12.47 19.71 0.97
N PRO A 73 -12.97 18.66 0.29
CA PRO A 73 -12.86 17.29 0.80
C PRO A 73 -11.41 16.82 0.78
N VAL A 74 -10.88 16.44 1.96
CA VAL A 74 -9.54 15.87 2.09
C VAL A 74 -9.58 14.38 1.76
N PRO A 75 -8.68 13.86 0.91
CA PRO A 75 -8.59 12.42 0.65
C PRO A 75 -8.40 11.61 1.94
N GLU A 76 -9.12 10.50 2.03
CA GLU A 76 -8.95 9.56 3.14
C GLU A 76 -7.65 8.74 2.94
N PRO A 77 -6.80 8.60 3.96
CA PRO A 77 -5.58 7.82 3.85
C PRO A 77 -5.84 6.37 3.47
N LEU A 78 -5.21 5.90 2.40
CA LEU A 78 -5.42 4.54 1.88
C LEU A 78 -5.03 3.45 2.86
N SER A 79 -4.01 3.69 3.68
CA SER A 79 -3.52 2.71 4.65
C SER A 79 -4.44 2.48 5.85
N SER A 80 -5.24 3.47 6.22
CA SER A 80 -6.17 3.41 7.36
C SER A 80 -7.64 3.27 6.96
N LYS A 81 -7.94 3.44 5.67
CA LYS A 81 -9.29 3.27 5.13
C LYS A 81 -9.80 1.85 5.36
N THR A 82 -11.06 1.73 5.72
CA THR A 82 -11.73 0.44 5.85
C THR A 82 -12.14 -0.11 4.48
N TYR A 83 -11.75 -1.33 4.20
CA TYR A 83 -12.08 -2.03 2.96
C TYR A 83 -13.05 -3.18 3.24
N SER A 84 -14.10 -3.29 2.43
CA SER A 84 -15.10 -4.35 2.57
C SER A 84 -14.60 -5.74 2.12
N GLY A 85 -13.52 -5.79 1.37
CA GLY A 85 -13.08 -7.00 0.68
C GLY A 85 -13.91 -7.37 -0.56
N LYS A 86 -14.87 -6.52 -0.94
CA LYS A 86 -15.71 -6.71 -2.12
C LYS A 86 -15.41 -5.63 -3.16
N PHE A 87 -15.07 -6.04 -4.37
CA PHE A 87 -14.89 -5.14 -5.51
C PHE A 87 -15.22 -5.87 -6.80
N ILE A 88 -15.50 -5.13 -7.85
CA ILE A 88 -15.88 -5.68 -9.15
C ILE A 88 -14.72 -5.53 -10.12
N VAL A 89 -14.36 -6.63 -10.77
CA VAL A 89 -13.37 -6.65 -11.85
C VAL A 89 -14.06 -7.02 -13.15
N ARG A 90 -13.78 -6.25 -14.20
CA ARG A 90 -14.22 -6.57 -15.57
C ARG A 90 -13.05 -7.17 -16.34
N VAL A 91 -13.26 -8.35 -16.87
CA VAL A 91 -12.27 -9.10 -17.64
C VAL A 91 -12.82 -9.40 -19.04
N PRO A 92 -11.95 -9.69 -20.03
CA PRO A 92 -12.42 -10.16 -21.35
C PRO A 92 -13.29 -11.41 -21.23
N PRO A 93 -14.35 -11.54 -22.06
CA PRO A 93 -15.27 -12.69 -22.00
C PRO A 93 -14.58 -14.06 -22.09
N GLU A 94 -13.53 -14.19 -22.87
CA GLU A 94 -12.75 -15.42 -22.98
C GLU A 94 -12.04 -15.81 -21.69
N LEU A 95 -11.51 -14.83 -20.96
CA LEU A 95 -10.90 -15.09 -19.66
C LEU A 95 -11.98 -15.49 -18.62
N HIS A 96 -13.11 -14.83 -18.65
CA HIS A 96 -14.26 -15.20 -17.79
C HIS A 96 -14.69 -16.64 -18.04
N ARG A 97 -14.87 -17.05 -19.30
CA ARG A 97 -15.21 -18.42 -19.69
C ARG A 97 -14.20 -19.43 -19.14
N ARG A 98 -12.91 -19.18 -19.33
CA ARG A 98 -11.83 -20.06 -18.84
C ARG A 98 -11.88 -20.23 -17.33
N LEU A 99 -12.05 -19.15 -16.59
CA LEU A 99 -12.14 -19.20 -15.13
C LEU A 99 -13.36 -19.98 -14.65
N VAL A 100 -14.51 -19.84 -15.31
CA VAL A 100 -15.75 -20.61 -14.99
C VAL A 100 -15.52 -22.10 -15.21
N ILE A 101 -14.92 -22.49 -16.35
CA ILE A 101 -14.61 -23.89 -16.65
C ILE A 101 -13.65 -24.47 -15.61
N GLU A 102 -12.57 -23.79 -15.32
CA GLU A 102 -11.59 -24.24 -14.33
C GLU A 102 -12.20 -24.37 -12.92
N ALA A 103 -13.03 -23.43 -12.50
CA ALA A 103 -13.72 -23.51 -11.21
C ALA A 103 -14.65 -24.72 -11.14
N ALA A 104 -15.39 -25.01 -12.21
CA ALA A 104 -16.25 -26.17 -12.33
C ALA A 104 -15.47 -27.49 -12.28
N GLU A 105 -14.37 -27.59 -13.02
CA GLU A 105 -13.48 -28.76 -13.02
C GLU A 105 -12.83 -29.00 -11.66
N ALA A 106 -12.44 -27.92 -10.96
CA ALA A 106 -11.89 -27.99 -9.61
C ALA A 106 -12.96 -28.15 -8.51
N GLN A 107 -14.23 -28.14 -8.85
CA GLN A 107 -15.37 -28.21 -7.91
C GLN A 107 -15.34 -27.12 -6.82
N VAL A 108 -14.94 -25.93 -7.19
CA VAL A 108 -14.91 -24.74 -6.31
C VAL A 108 -15.74 -23.61 -6.92
N SER A 109 -16.08 -22.60 -6.10
CA SER A 109 -16.74 -21.41 -6.63
C SER A 109 -15.76 -20.55 -7.45
N LEU A 110 -16.28 -19.81 -8.43
CA LEU A 110 -15.49 -18.87 -9.22
C LEU A 110 -14.76 -17.84 -8.31
N ASN A 111 -15.47 -17.32 -7.29
CA ASN A 111 -14.87 -16.39 -6.34
C ASN A 111 -13.71 -17.00 -5.56
N LEU A 112 -13.83 -18.25 -5.13
CA LEU A 112 -12.75 -18.93 -4.42
C LEU A 112 -11.52 -19.13 -5.31
N LEU A 113 -11.72 -19.57 -6.55
CA LEU A 113 -10.63 -19.73 -7.53
C LEU A 113 -9.91 -18.41 -7.80
N VAL A 114 -10.68 -17.35 -8.07
CA VAL A 114 -10.11 -16.02 -8.37
C VAL A 114 -9.39 -15.45 -7.15
N SER A 115 -9.97 -15.52 -5.97
CA SER A 115 -9.34 -15.05 -4.73
C SER A 115 -8.01 -15.76 -4.47
N HIS A 116 -7.95 -17.06 -4.67
CA HIS A 116 -6.72 -17.84 -4.53
C HIS A 116 -5.64 -17.39 -5.52
N ARG A 117 -5.99 -17.20 -6.79
CA ARG A 117 -5.05 -16.74 -7.82
C ARG A 117 -4.53 -15.34 -7.55
N LEU A 118 -5.38 -14.41 -7.13
CA LEU A 118 -4.96 -13.06 -6.75
C LEU A 118 -4.00 -13.06 -5.57
N SER A 119 -4.23 -13.93 -4.59
CA SER A 119 -3.34 -14.08 -3.43
C SER A 119 -1.95 -14.57 -3.83
N LEU A 120 -1.84 -15.54 -4.74
CA LEU A 120 -0.56 -16.03 -5.26
C LEU A 120 0.19 -14.94 -6.03
N THR A 121 -0.49 -14.22 -6.91
CA THR A 121 0.10 -13.12 -7.69
C THR A 121 0.62 -12.00 -6.78
N ALA A 122 -0.08 -11.69 -5.69
CA ALA A 122 0.36 -10.68 -4.73
C ALA A 122 1.67 -11.07 -4.04
N LEU A 123 1.89 -12.37 -3.76
CA LEU A 123 3.15 -12.88 -3.23
C LEU A 123 4.29 -12.74 -4.24
N ASP A 124 4.07 -13.11 -5.50
CA ASP A 124 5.06 -13.04 -6.56
C ASP A 124 5.52 -11.62 -6.87
N LEU A 125 4.63 -10.65 -6.75
CA LEU A 125 4.92 -9.24 -6.98
C LEU A 125 5.55 -8.54 -5.77
N GLY A 126 5.75 -9.24 -4.65
CA GLY A 126 6.29 -8.66 -3.42
C GLY A 126 5.43 -7.55 -2.83
N LEU A 127 4.13 -7.57 -3.13
CA LEU A 127 3.21 -6.55 -2.62
C LEU A 127 3.02 -6.69 -1.11
N PRO A 128 3.13 -5.60 -0.34
CA PRO A 128 2.87 -5.65 1.09
C PRO A 128 1.40 -6.01 1.35
N GLY A 129 1.16 -6.98 2.21
CA GLY A 129 -0.20 -7.41 2.59
C GLY A 129 -0.50 -8.90 2.40
N ALA A 130 0.37 -9.63 1.71
CA ALA A 130 0.29 -11.09 1.61
C ALA A 130 1.11 -11.79 2.72
N ALA A 131 1.34 -11.13 3.84
CA ALA A 131 2.02 -11.75 4.97
C ALA A 131 1.18 -12.94 5.49
N PRO A 132 1.77 -14.12 5.68
CA PRO A 132 1.08 -15.23 6.32
C PRO A 132 0.59 -14.81 7.69
N LYS A 133 -0.63 -15.18 8.03
CA LYS A 133 -1.20 -14.92 9.36
C LYS A 133 -0.20 -15.41 10.43
N PRO A 134 0.10 -14.61 11.47
CA PRO A 134 0.95 -15.07 12.56
C PRO A 134 0.30 -16.30 13.20
N GLY A 135 0.97 -17.46 13.10
CA GLY A 135 0.49 -18.74 13.64
C GLY A 135 0.72 -19.95 12.76
N GLN A 136 1.08 -19.80 11.50
CA GLN A 136 1.53 -20.95 10.70
C GLN A 136 3.05 -20.96 10.60
N ALA A 137 3.68 -21.53 11.61
CA ALA A 137 5.08 -21.93 11.49
C ALA A 137 5.20 -23.00 10.38
N PRO A 138 6.20 -22.91 9.49
CA PRO A 138 6.47 -23.99 8.56
C PRO A 138 6.78 -25.25 9.36
N GLY A 139 6.01 -26.29 9.14
CA GLY A 139 6.26 -27.60 9.75
C GLY A 139 7.67 -28.07 9.43
N PRO A 140 8.29 -28.89 10.29
CA PRO A 140 9.68 -29.32 10.13
C PRO A 140 9.83 -30.04 8.79
N THR A 141 10.73 -29.56 7.96
CA THR A 141 11.18 -30.24 6.75
C THR A 141 11.77 -31.60 7.16
N ARG A 142 11.03 -32.65 6.85
CA ARG A 142 11.54 -34.03 7.03
C ARG A 142 12.71 -34.23 6.06
N LYS A 143 13.92 -34.13 6.56
CA LYS A 143 15.08 -34.64 5.84
C LYS A 143 14.86 -36.13 5.63
N LYS A 144 14.65 -36.56 4.40
CA LYS A 144 14.87 -37.94 3.99
C LYS A 144 16.36 -38.17 3.98
N ALA A 145 16.79 -39.01 4.85
CA ALA A 145 18.12 -39.64 4.73
C ALA A 145 18.11 -40.56 3.50
#